data_3dc21348d45897f97ae208c7d5391e33
#
_entry.id   3dc21348d45897f97ae208c7d5391e33
#
_cell.length_a   1.000
_cell.length_b   1.000
_cell.length_c   1.000
_cell.angle_alpha   90.00
_cell.angle_beta   90.00
_cell.angle_gamma   90.00
#
_symmetry.space_group_name_H-M   'P 1'
#
loop_
_entity.id
_entity.type
_entity.pdbx_description
1 polymer ?
#
loop_
_entity_poly.entity_id
_entity_poly.type
_entity_poly.pdbx_seq_one_letter_code
_entity_poly.pdbx_strand_id
1 'polypeptide(L)'
;MPASPSGPVTSRTRSWWGWGYTDAHPDDAECVALGALLPGTPGRPLPVPRVADLSIGRPGVTPPTALAHLVTTDPGVRAAHAMGKAYRDVIRALRGRPGRIPDLVARPTDDREVADLLDWAGGRGVAVIPFGGGSSVVGGVEYRGDAHRAVLSLDLTSMDRVLEVDTVSRSARIQSGALGPVLEAQLRPHGLTLRHFPQSFEFSTLGGWLATRAGGHYATGRTHIDDFVQSLSVVTPAGPGTSWRLPASGAGPSPDRLFLGSEGALGIITEAWMRLQERPHHKASASVAFADFLQALEAVRAIARSDLSPANCRLLDPGEALLSGASHDGSSVLVLGFESATSPVDDRLASALDLALAHGGRGGHSGRGGHSGLGGTPAADGGAPADTAVSAWRSAFLRMPYLRDGLARMGAVVETFETAATWDRVPSLIDAVRTEVSSVASKATGHPATVNCRLTHVYPDGAAPYFTVAVAGRPGDEVRIWDDIKAAASEVLHRYRATITHHHAVGRDHRPGYDLQRPDPFALALRAAKDALDPHRILNPGVLID
;
A
#
# COMPACT_ATOMS: atom_id res chain seq x y z
N MET A 1 -34.81 -16.25 13.79
CA MET A 1 -33.38 -16.23 14.09
C MET A 1 -32.78 -17.56 13.65
N PRO A 2 -32.02 -17.68 12.56
CA PRO A 2 -31.19 -18.84 12.30
C PRO A 2 -29.78 -18.57 12.85
N ALA A 3 -29.25 -19.55 13.59
CA ALA A 3 -27.97 -19.52 14.25
C ALA A 3 -26.82 -19.39 13.23
N SER A 4 -25.87 -18.52 13.55
CA SER A 4 -24.59 -18.41 12.86
C SER A 4 -23.76 -19.68 13.02
N PRO A 5 -23.08 -20.20 11.99
CA PRO A 5 -22.13 -21.28 12.16
C PRO A 5 -20.85 -20.71 12.78
N SER A 6 -20.70 -20.84 14.09
CA SER A 6 -19.47 -20.57 14.82
C SER A 6 -18.56 -21.80 14.78
N GLY A 7 -17.73 -21.90 13.72
CA GLY A 7 -16.50 -22.67 13.83
C GLY A 7 -15.43 -21.79 14.49
N PRO A 8 -14.47 -22.34 15.27
CA PRO A 8 -13.42 -21.55 15.89
C PRO A 8 -12.54 -20.95 14.79
N VAL A 9 -12.66 -19.64 14.56
CA VAL A 9 -11.65 -18.88 13.82
C VAL A 9 -10.41 -18.90 14.72
N THR A 10 -9.45 -19.75 14.41
CA THR A 10 -8.13 -19.68 15.03
C THR A 10 -7.59 -18.28 14.68
N SER A 11 -7.49 -17.41 15.68
CA SER A 11 -7.01 -16.04 15.49
C SER A 11 -5.54 -16.12 15.08
N ARG A 12 -5.26 -15.92 13.79
CA ARG A 12 -3.89 -15.88 13.24
C ARG A 12 -3.15 -14.70 13.87
N THR A 13 -1.92 -14.94 14.28
CA THR A 13 -1.09 -13.91 14.92
C THR A 13 -0.41 -13.03 13.88
N ARG A 14 -0.59 -11.69 14.01
CA ARG A 14 0.12 -10.71 13.19
C ARG A 14 1.62 -10.71 13.50
N SER A 15 2.42 -10.63 12.46
CA SER A 15 3.88 -10.52 12.60
C SER A 15 4.26 -9.13 13.12
N TRP A 16 5.05 -9.06 14.19
CA TRP A 16 5.57 -7.80 14.70
C TRP A 16 6.70 -7.24 13.82
N TRP A 17 7.48 -8.12 13.20
CA TRP A 17 8.70 -7.77 12.46
C TRP A 17 8.53 -7.68 10.96
N GLY A 18 7.69 -8.54 10.36
CA GLY A 18 7.50 -8.69 8.93
C GLY A 18 6.06 -8.47 8.50
N TRP A 19 5.75 -8.81 7.27
CA TRP A 19 4.45 -8.66 6.66
C TRP A 19 3.42 -9.63 7.24
N GLY A 20 2.18 -9.22 7.33
CA GLY A 20 1.00 -10.06 7.53
C GLY A 20 1.03 -10.97 8.76
N TYR A 21 0.82 -12.27 8.56
CA TYR A 21 0.71 -13.27 9.62
C TYR A 21 1.99 -14.08 9.82
N THR A 22 2.28 -14.46 11.06
CA THR A 22 3.51 -15.21 11.42
C THR A 22 3.60 -16.56 10.74
N ASP A 23 2.48 -17.26 10.56
CA ASP A 23 2.36 -18.59 9.97
C ASP A 23 2.41 -18.61 8.42
N ALA A 24 2.44 -17.43 7.79
CA ALA A 24 2.52 -17.27 6.33
C ALA A 24 3.92 -16.94 5.82
N HIS A 25 4.87 -16.68 6.73
CA HIS A 25 6.25 -16.41 6.34
C HIS A 25 6.94 -17.67 5.81
N PRO A 26 7.86 -17.52 4.84
CA PRO A 26 8.71 -18.63 4.40
C PRO A 26 9.49 -19.23 5.57
N ASP A 27 9.52 -20.54 5.64
CA ASP A 27 10.39 -21.27 6.58
C ASP A 27 11.87 -21.17 6.18
N ASP A 28 12.76 -21.78 6.94
CA ASP A 28 14.20 -21.70 6.68
C ASP A 28 14.59 -22.36 5.36
N ALA A 29 13.93 -23.44 4.96
CA ALA A 29 14.21 -24.13 3.70
C ALA A 29 13.73 -23.32 2.49
N GLU A 30 12.54 -22.75 2.58
CA GLU A 30 12.02 -21.81 1.57
C GLU A 30 12.91 -20.54 1.47
N CYS A 31 13.39 -20.00 2.60
CA CYS A 31 14.32 -18.86 2.59
C CYS A 31 15.62 -19.20 1.85
N VAL A 32 16.20 -20.37 2.11
CA VAL A 32 17.42 -20.84 1.42
C VAL A 32 17.18 -21.01 -0.07
N ALA A 33 16.03 -21.57 -0.47
CA ALA A 33 15.65 -21.70 -1.88
C ALA A 33 15.50 -20.34 -2.57
N LEU A 34 14.88 -19.37 -1.90
CA LEU A 34 14.78 -18.00 -2.39
C LEU A 34 16.16 -17.33 -2.51
N GLY A 35 17.01 -17.50 -1.51
CA GLY A 35 18.38 -16.97 -1.52
C GLY A 35 19.22 -17.50 -2.67
N ALA A 36 19.04 -18.77 -3.06
CA ALA A 36 19.75 -19.39 -4.17
C ALA A 36 19.48 -18.70 -5.53
N LEU A 37 18.39 -17.93 -5.65
CA LEU A 37 18.09 -17.14 -6.83
C LEU A 37 18.95 -15.85 -6.92
N LEU A 38 19.61 -15.44 -5.82
CA LEU A 38 20.44 -14.25 -5.75
C LEU A 38 21.87 -14.63 -5.37
N PRO A 39 22.81 -14.72 -6.34
CA PRO A 39 24.20 -15.08 -6.08
C PRO A 39 24.85 -14.14 -5.05
N GLY A 40 25.48 -14.72 -4.03
CA GLY A 40 26.14 -13.97 -2.95
C GLY A 40 25.37 -13.90 -1.64
N THR A 41 24.14 -14.41 -1.58
CA THR A 41 23.39 -14.50 -0.31
C THR A 41 24.00 -15.57 0.63
N PRO A 42 23.93 -15.36 1.97
CA PRO A 42 24.38 -16.36 2.95
C PRO A 42 23.63 -17.70 2.83
N GLY A 43 24.29 -18.79 3.17
CA GLY A 43 23.70 -20.14 3.12
C GLY A 43 22.64 -20.44 4.20
N ARG A 44 22.38 -19.51 5.11
CA ARG A 44 21.37 -19.69 6.17
C ARG A 44 20.62 -18.37 6.45
N PRO A 45 19.32 -18.44 6.78
CA PRO A 45 18.54 -17.26 7.09
C PRO A 45 18.87 -16.67 8.46
N LEU A 46 18.67 -15.35 8.58
CA LEU A 46 18.70 -14.66 9.87
C LEU A 46 17.58 -15.18 10.76
N PRO A 47 17.85 -15.41 12.05
CA PRO A 47 16.82 -15.78 13.01
C PRO A 47 15.86 -14.62 13.22
N VAL A 48 14.58 -14.91 13.46
CA VAL A 48 13.59 -13.92 13.85
C VAL A 48 13.73 -13.65 15.36
N PRO A 49 14.03 -12.42 15.80
CA PRO A 49 14.12 -12.09 17.21
C PRO A 49 12.77 -12.21 17.91
N ARG A 50 12.76 -12.68 19.14
CA ARG A 50 11.55 -12.65 19.99
C ARG A 50 11.39 -11.24 20.57
N VAL A 51 10.16 -10.81 20.81
CA VAL A 51 9.89 -9.51 21.46
C VAL A 51 10.61 -9.40 22.83
N ALA A 52 10.70 -10.52 23.55
CA ALA A 52 11.40 -10.57 24.85
C ALA A 52 12.92 -10.29 24.75
N ASP A 53 13.52 -10.45 23.56
CA ASP A 53 14.94 -10.18 23.33
C ASP A 53 15.22 -8.70 22.99
N LEU A 54 14.15 -7.90 22.82
CA LEU A 54 14.25 -6.47 22.50
C LEU A 54 14.44 -5.63 23.76
N SER A 55 15.29 -4.61 23.68
CA SER A 55 15.47 -3.62 24.75
C SER A 55 14.32 -2.60 24.74
N ILE A 56 13.19 -2.94 25.35
CA ILE A 56 12.01 -2.08 25.43
C ILE A 56 12.01 -1.33 26.77
N GLY A 57 12.27 -0.02 26.70
CA GLY A 57 12.26 0.85 27.87
C GLY A 57 10.87 0.97 28.53
N ARG A 58 10.85 1.41 29.79
CA ARG A 58 9.60 1.79 30.45
C ARG A 58 9.00 3.02 29.76
N PRO A 59 7.64 3.16 29.74
CA PRO A 59 7.02 4.36 29.22
C PRO A 59 7.51 5.63 29.94
N GLY A 60 7.87 6.66 29.16
CA GLY A 60 8.31 7.97 29.67
C GLY A 60 7.17 8.85 30.19
N VAL A 61 5.91 8.41 30.03
CA VAL A 61 4.71 9.16 30.36
C VAL A 61 3.59 8.22 30.81
N THR A 62 2.71 8.72 31.67
CA THR A 62 1.52 8.00 32.12
C THR A 62 0.27 8.81 31.72
N PRO A 63 -0.75 8.18 31.12
CA PRO A 63 -2.00 8.86 30.81
C PRO A 63 -2.79 9.17 32.09
N PRO A 64 -3.68 10.18 32.08
CA PRO A 64 -4.59 10.40 33.20
C PRO A 64 -5.54 9.22 33.37
N THR A 65 -6.07 9.05 34.59
CA THR A 65 -6.99 7.94 34.93
C THR A 65 -8.18 7.83 33.97
N ALA A 66 -8.72 8.97 33.50
CA ALA A 66 -9.83 9.01 32.56
C ALA A 66 -9.52 8.35 31.21
N LEU A 67 -8.25 8.37 30.76
CA LEU A 67 -7.81 7.80 29.47
C LEU A 67 -7.08 6.46 29.63
N ALA A 68 -6.87 6.00 30.89
CA ALA A 68 -6.07 4.80 31.15
C ALA A 68 -6.67 3.53 30.53
N HIS A 69 -8.00 3.48 30.38
CA HIS A 69 -8.72 2.34 29.79
C HIS A 69 -8.49 2.19 28.27
N LEU A 70 -8.10 3.27 27.59
CA LEU A 70 -7.80 3.28 26.15
C LEU A 70 -6.37 2.83 25.84
N VAL A 71 -5.47 2.80 26.84
CA VAL A 71 -4.04 2.74 26.64
C VAL A 71 -3.44 1.42 27.11
N THR A 72 -2.55 0.86 26.33
CA THR A 72 -1.71 -0.27 26.72
C THR A 72 -0.23 0.06 26.72
N THR A 73 0.50 -0.56 27.64
CA THR A 73 1.97 -0.52 27.74
C THR A 73 2.61 -1.88 27.47
N ASP A 74 1.81 -2.85 26.98
CA ASP A 74 2.29 -4.20 26.66
C ASP A 74 3.48 -4.15 25.69
N PRO A 75 4.62 -4.76 26.02
CA PRO A 75 5.82 -4.71 25.19
C PRO A 75 5.62 -5.27 23.78
N GLY A 76 4.81 -6.33 23.63
CA GLY A 76 4.53 -6.94 22.33
C GLY A 76 3.71 -6.03 21.43
N VAL A 77 2.68 -5.40 22.00
CA VAL A 77 1.84 -4.43 21.30
C VAL A 77 2.68 -3.22 20.89
N ARG A 78 3.49 -2.67 21.81
CA ARG A 78 4.36 -1.52 21.53
C ARG A 78 5.39 -1.82 20.44
N ALA A 79 6.00 -3.01 20.45
CA ALA A 79 6.95 -3.44 19.42
C ALA A 79 6.28 -3.54 18.03
N ALA A 80 5.05 -4.06 17.96
CA ALA A 80 4.29 -4.17 16.72
C ALA A 80 3.86 -2.80 16.15
N HIS A 81 3.87 -1.74 16.96
CA HIS A 81 3.53 -0.36 16.56
C HIS A 81 4.76 0.54 16.37
N ALA A 82 5.98 -0.01 16.43
CA ALA A 82 7.20 0.79 16.34
C ALA A 82 7.50 1.31 14.94
N MET A 83 7.06 0.59 13.92
CA MET A 83 7.40 0.85 12.51
C MET A 83 6.41 0.19 11.55
N GLY A 84 6.52 0.53 10.26
CA GLY A 84 5.77 -0.09 9.18
C GLY A 84 6.38 -1.40 8.68
N LYS A 85 6.27 -1.61 7.36
CA LYS A 85 6.71 -2.84 6.67
C LYS A 85 7.58 -2.54 5.45
N ALA A 86 8.31 -1.40 5.43
CA ALA A 86 9.38 -1.18 4.46
C ALA A 86 10.46 -2.25 4.61
N TYR A 87 11.23 -2.50 3.56
CA TYR A 87 12.42 -3.38 3.69
C TYR A 87 13.32 -2.94 4.85
N ARG A 88 13.58 -1.62 4.95
CA ARG A 88 14.34 -1.01 6.03
C ARG A 88 13.79 -1.37 7.41
N ASP A 89 12.48 -1.39 7.58
CA ASP A 89 11.82 -1.74 8.85
C ASP A 89 12.04 -3.22 9.17
N VAL A 90 11.82 -4.09 8.18
CA VAL A 90 11.96 -5.53 8.30
C VAL A 90 13.39 -5.93 8.68
N ILE A 91 14.40 -5.40 7.97
CA ILE A 91 15.79 -5.76 8.27
C ILE A 91 16.25 -5.24 9.63
N ARG A 92 15.79 -4.05 10.04
CA ARG A 92 16.08 -3.50 11.39
C ARG A 92 15.44 -4.35 12.48
N ALA A 93 14.21 -4.83 12.27
CA ALA A 93 13.56 -5.77 13.18
C ALA A 93 14.34 -7.08 13.29
N LEU A 94 14.74 -7.68 12.16
CA LEU A 94 15.55 -8.91 12.13
C LEU A 94 16.92 -8.74 12.84
N ARG A 95 17.47 -7.54 12.81
CA ARG A 95 18.70 -7.19 13.54
C ARG A 95 18.47 -6.80 15.01
N GLY A 96 17.23 -6.92 15.52
CA GLY A 96 16.88 -6.54 16.90
C GLY A 96 16.91 -5.02 17.16
N ARG A 97 16.81 -4.19 16.13
CA ARG A 97 16.91 -2.72 16.18
C ARG A 97 15.69 -2.04 15.56
N PRO A 98 14.46 -2.25 16.08
CA PRO A 98 13.23 -1.74 15.46
C PRO A 98 13.09 -0.20 15.48
N GLY A 99 14.06 0.53 16.01
CA GLY A 99 14.00 1.99 16.18
C GLY A 99 13.33 2.38 17.49
N ARG A 100 12.74 3.58 17.55
CA ARG A 100 12.06 4.04 18.76
C ARG A 100 10.69 3.38 18.88
N ILE A 101 10.59 2.46 19.83
CA ILE A 101 9.33 1.81 20.19
C ILE A 101 8.45 2.84 20.91
N PRO A 102 7.16 3.01 20.54
CA PRO A 102 6.26 3.97 21.20
C PRO A 102 6.15 3.66 22.70
N ASP A 103 5.99 4.70 23.50
CA ASP A 103 5.81 4.58 24.95
C ASP A 103 4.45 3.96 25.26
N LEU A 104 3.44 4.35 24.50
CA LEU A 104 2.04 3.97 24.69
C LEU A 104 1.39 3.61 23.34
N VAL A 105 0.41 2.72 23.39
CA VAL A 105 -0.52 2.48 22.27
C VAL A 105 -1.93 2.74 22.78
N ALA A 106 -2.67 3.67 22.16
CA ALA A 106 -4.06 3.96 22.50
C ALA A 106 -5.00 3.46 21.41
N ARG A 107 -6.16 2.95 21.81
CA ARG A 107 -7.23 2.44 20.95
C ARG A 107 -8.56 3.12 21.23
N PRO A 108 -8.78 4.33 20.69
CA PRO A 108 -10.06 5.01 20.81
C PRO A 108 -11.16 4.29 20.02
N THR A 109 -12.41 4.49 20.43
CA THR A 109 -13.61 3.93 19.81
C THR A 109 -14.50 4.98 19.15
N ASP A 110 -14.25 6.28 19.41
CA ASP A 110 -14.98 7.41 18.84
C ASP A 110 -14.12 8.69 18.75
N ASP A 111 -14.67 9.71 18.11
CA ASP A 111 -14.03 11.01 17.87
C ASP A 111 -13.70 11.76 19.16
N ARG A 112 -14.52 11.60 20.20
CA ARG A 112 -14.31 12.27 21.49
C ARG A 112 -13.06 11.72 22.18
N GLU A 113 -12.92 10.40 22.19
CA GLU A 113 -11.74 9.76 22.78
C GLU A 113 -10.46 10.13 21.99
N VAL A 114 -10.56 10.30 20.66
CA VAL A 114 -9.46 10.82 19.87
C VAL A 114 -9.11 12.26 20.29
N ALA A 115 -10.10 13.15 20.41
CA ALA A 115 -9.89 14.54 20.84
C ALA A 115 -9.27 14.61 22.24
N ASP A 116 -9.79 13.86 23.20
CA ASP A 116 -9.29 13.82 24.60
C ASP A 116 -7.81 13.34 24.63
N LEU A 117 -7.45 12.37 23.79
CA LEU A 117 -6.06 11.89 23.65
C LEU A 117 -5.14 12.94 23.03
N LEU A 118 -5.60 13.69 22.00
CA LEU A 118 -4.84 14.76 21.37
C LEU A 118 -4.61 15.94 22.33
N ASP A 119 -5.62 16.35 23.07
CA ASP A 119 -5.51 17.41 24.08
C ASP A 119 -4.49 17.04 25.16
N TRP A 120 -4.59 15.82 25.70
CA TRP A 120 -3.64 15.34 26.68
C TRP A 120 -2.21 15.29 26.11
N ALA A 121 -2.04 14.77 24.88
CA ALA A 121 -0.75 14.64 24.24
C ALA A 121 -0.10 16.01 23.98
N GLY A 122 -0.89 17.00 23.49
CA GLY A 122 -0.46 18.38 23.27
C GLY A 122 0.05 19.05 24.52
N GLY A 123 -0.70 18.95 25.63
CA GLY A 123 -0.33 19.50 26.92
C GLY A 123 0.88 18.83 27.60
N ARG A 124 1.38 17.71 27.05
CA ARG A 124 2.50 16.93 27.60
C ARG A 124 3.71 16.83 26.65
N GLY A 125 3.64 17.36 25.44
CA GLY A 125 4.70 17.23 24.44
C GLY A 125 4.91 15.77 24.00
N VAL A 126 3.82 15.01 23.84
CA VAL A 126 3.82 13.62 23.38
C VAL A 126 3.55 13.60 21.89
N ALA A 127 4.44 13.00 21.10
CA ALA A 127 4.19 12.79 19.67
C ALA A 127 3.08 11.77 19.47
N VAL A 128 2.15 12.05 18.59
CA VAL A 128 1.05 11.14 18.21
C VAL A 128 1.27 10.62 16.80
N ILE A 129 1.45 9.32 16.68
CA ILE A 129 1.64 8.62 15.42
C ILE A 129 0.34 7.88 15.08
N PRO A 130 -0.44 8.33 14.10
CA PRO A 130 -1.65 7.62 13.68
C PRO A 130 -1.30 6.25 13.12
N PHE A 131 -2.06 5.25 13.51
CA PHE A 131 -1.82 3.87 13.14
C PHE A 131 -3.13 3.18 12.75
N GLY A 132 -3.15 2.56 11.59
CA GLY A 132 -4.24 1.68 11.15
C GLY A 132 -3.73 0.23 11.13
N GLY A 133 -3.51 -0.32 9.95
CA GLY A 133 -2.96 -1.69 9.81
C GLY A 133 -1.44 -1.81 9.93
N GLY A 134 -0.71 -0.72 10.05
CA GLY A 134 0.76 -0.72 10.13
C GLY A 134 1.46 -1.16 8.84
N SER A 135 0.79 -1.08 7.70
CA SER A 135 1.28 -1.57 6.40
C SER A 135 2.14 -0.57 5.62
N SER A 136 2.44 0.60 6.18
CA SER A 136 3.30 1.62 5.55
C SER A 136 4.64 1.02 5.13
N VAL A 137 5.08 1.33 3.91
CA VAL A 137 6.38 0.91 3.35
C VAL A 137 7.35 2.07 3.14
N VAL A 138 7.05 3.23 3.75
CA VAL A 138 7.82 4.50 3.58
C VAL A 138 8.11 5.20 4.91
N GLY A 139 8.08 4.47 6.03
CA GLY A 139 8.31 5.04 7.37
C GLY A 139 7.19 5.96 7.85
N GLY A 140 5.95 5.84 7.34
CA GLY A 140 4.82 6.70 7.68
C GLY A 140 4.32 6.57 9.11
N VAL A 141 4.53 5.41 9.75
CA VAL A 141 4.08 5.10 11.12
C VAL A 141 5.23 4.94 12.13
N GLU A 142 6.45 5.29 11.74
CA GLU A 142 7.61 5.28 12.62
C GLU A 142 7.90 6.68 13.17
N TYR A 143 8.27 6.81 14.43
CA TYR A 143 8.82 8.06 14.97
C TYR A 143 10.35 8.08 14.84
N ARG A 144 10.90 9.08 14.13
CA ARG A 144 12.35 9.26 13.92
C ARG A 144 12.82 10.61 14.48
N GLY A 145 12.42 10.98 15.68
CA GLY A 145 12.80 12.25 16.29
C GLY A 145 13.19 12.09 17.75
N ASP A 146 13.67 13.17 18.35
CA ASP A 146 14.06 13.29 19.77
C ASP A 146 13.40 14.51 20.45
N ALA A 147 12.71 15.36 19.69
CA ALA A 147 12.08 16.58 20.19
C ALA A 147 10.91 16.34 21.16
N HIS A 148 10.28 15.16 21.14
CA HIS A 148 9.13 14.86 21.97
C HIS A 148 9.53 13.98 23.16
N ARG A 149 8.93 14.27 24.31
CA ARG A 149 9.18 13.56 25.57
C ARG A 149 8.85 12.07 25.47
N ALA A 150 7.74 11.74 24.81
CA ALA A 150 7.24 10.39 24.61
C ALA A 150 6.53 10.24 23.27
N VAL A 151 6.21 9.01 22.90
CA VAL A 151 5.50 8.67 21.65
C VAL A 151 4.26 7.86 21.98
N LEU A 152 3.10 8.32 21.49
CA LEU A 152 1.83 7.61 21.50
C LEU A 152 1.56 7.09 20.09
N SER A 153 1.41 5.78 19.91
CA SER A 153 0.80 5.22 18.70
C SER A 153 -0.71 5.22 18.87
N LEU A 154 -1.42 5.93 18.00
CA LEU A 154 -2.88 6.05 18.02
C LEU A 154 -3.48 5.03 17.06
N ASP A 155 -3.81 3.85 17.57
CA ASP A 155 -4.37 2.71 16.83
C ASP A 155 -5.88 2.86 16.67
N LEU A 156 -6.32 3.18 15.44
CA LEU A 156 -7.73 3.42 15.11
C LEU A 156 -8.52 2.14 14.82
N THR A 157 -7.93 0.95 14.90
CA THR A 157 -8.56 -0.31 14.48
C THR A 157 -9.81 -0.71 15.28
N SER A 158 -10.06 -0.09 16.44
CA SER A 158 -11.33 -0.24 17.19
C SER A 158 -12.49 0.55 16.59
N MET A 159 -12.23 1.47 15.67
CA MET A 159 -13.23 2.23 14.91
C MET A 159 -13.48 1.54 13.57
N ASP A 160 -14.12 0.37 13.56
CA ASP A 160 -14.13 -0.56 12.41
C ASP A 160 -15.53 -0.79 11.78
N ARG A 161 -16.52 0.06 12.11
CA ARG A 161 -17.90 -0.15 11.69
C ARG A 161 -18.27 0.64 10.44
N VAL A 162 -19.12 0.03 9.61
CA VAL A 162 -19.98 0.73 8.65
C VAL A 162 -21.21 1.25 9.43
N LEU A 163 -21.25 2.56 9.64
CA LEU A 163 -22.24 3.21 10.50
C LEU A 163 -23.59 3.39 9.80
N GLU A 164 -23.54 3.65 8.47
CA GLU A 164 -24.72 3.94 7.68
C GLU A 164 -24.49 3.52 6.23
N VAL A 165 -25.52 2.95 5.57
CA VAL A 165 -25.52 2.61 4.14
C VAL A 165 -26.70 3.27 3.46
N ASP A 166 -26.40 4.18 2.54
CA ASP A 166 -27.39 4.81 1.66
C ASP A 166 -27.40 4.08 0.32
N THR A 167 -28.38 3.22 0.14
CA THR A 167 -28.53 2.42 -1.09
C THR A 167 -29.04 3.25 -2.26
N VAL A 168 -29.71 4.38 -2.01
CA VAL A 168 -30.21 5.30 -3.05
C VAL A 168 -29.06 6.03 -3.73
N SER A 169 -28.15 6.60 -2.93
CA SER A 169 -26.96 7.30 -3.43
C SER A 169 -25.75 6.38 -3.59
N ARG A 170 -25.88 5.09 -3.27
CA ARG A 170 -24.79 4.10 -3.28
C ARG A 170 -23.56 4.61 -2.55
N SER A 171 -23.72 4.90 -1.28
CA SER A 171 -22.61 5.33 -0.42
C SER A 171 -22.79 4.84 0.99
N ALA A 172 -21.69 4.86 1.76
CA ALA A 172 -21.71 4.49 3.16
C ALA A 172 -20.82 5.40 4.00
N ARG A 173 -21.25 5.64 5.26
CA ARG A 173 -20.43 6.25 6.30
C ARG A 173 -19.68 5.16 7.05
N ILE A 174 -18.36 5.23 7.00
CA ILE A 174 -17.49 4.15 7.45
C ILE A 174 -16.43 4.72 8.37
N GLN A 175 -16.19 4.07 9.49
CA GLN A 175 -15.12 4.42 10.42
C GLN A 175 -13.74 4.07 9.83
N SER A 176 -12.75 4.92 10.14
CA SER A 176 -11.43 4.88 9.51
C SER A 176 -10.59 3.66 9.86
N GLY A 177 -10.85 3.00 10.98
CA GLY A 177 -10.14 1.80 11.42
C GLY A 177 -10.61 0.50 10.75
N ALA A 178 -11.66 0.55 9.92
CA ALA A 178 -12.17 -0.62 9.24
C ALA A 178 -11.14 -1.21 8.27
N LEU A 179 -10.69 -2.44 8.54
CA LEU A 179 -9.84 -3.21 7.61
C LEU A 179 -10.62 -3.60 6.36
N GLY A 180 -9.94 -3.76 5.23
CA GLY A 180 -10.56 -4.08 3.95
C GLY A 180 -11.55 -5.25 4.01
N PRO A 181 -11.19 -6.43 4.53
CA PRO A 181 -12.11 -7.57 4.65
C PRO A 181 -13.32 -7.28 5.55
N VAL A 182 -13.12 -6.55 6.65
CA VAL A 182 -14.18 -6.19 7.62
C VAL A 182 -15.18 -5.24 6.97
N LEU A 183 -14.68 -4.22 6.27
CA LEU A 183 -15.48 -3.25 5.51
C LEU A 183 -16.32 -3.95 4.44
N GLU A 184 -15.69 -4.77 3.58
CA GLU A 184 -16.38 -5.48 2.50
C GLU A 184 -17.40 -6.50 3.02
N ALA A 185 -17.14 -7.15 4.17
CA ALA A 185 -18.09 -8.07 4.80
C ALA A 185 -19.34 -7.35 5.27
N GLN A 186 -19.22 -6.12 5.81
CA GLN A 186 -20.35 -5.30 6.26
C GLN A 186 -21.16 -4.70 5.08
N LEU A 187 -20.54 -4.43 3.92
CA LEU A 187 -21.23 -3.93 2.73
C LEU A 187 -21.93 -5.04 1.93
N ARG A 188 -21.44 -6.27 2.02
CA ARG A 188 -21.95 -7.42 1.24
C ARG A 188 -23.47 -7.67 1.36
N PRO A 189 -24.08 -7.61 2.56
CA PRO A 189 -25.54 -7.81 2.71
C PRO A 189 -26.38 -6.81 1.93
N HIS A 190 -25.82 -5.64 1.58
CA HIS A 190 -26.48 -4.60 0.79
C HIS A 190 -26.26 -4.75 -0.73
N GLY A 191 -25.58 -5.81 -1.19
CA GLY A 191 -25.21 -6.00 -2.60
C GLY A 191 -24.14 -5.03 -3.10
N LEU A 192 -23.51 -4.27 -2.19
CA LEU A 192 -22.57 -3.20 -2.50
C LEU A 192 -21.12 -3.59 -2.16
N THR A 193 -20.18 -2.82 -2.70
CA THR A 193 -18.73 -2.95 -2.48
C THR A 193 -18.07 -1.58 -2.60
N LEU A 194 -17.05 -1.30 -1.80
CA LEU A 194 -16.20 -0.13 -2.02
C LEU A 194 -15.36 -0.29 -3.28
N ARG A 195 -14.99 -1.51 -3.59
CA ARG A 195 -14.20 -1.87 -4.78
C ARG A 195 -12.81 -1.25 -4.81
N HIS A 196 -12.22 -1.02 -3.64
CA HIS A 196 -10.85 -0.56 -3.50
C HIS A 196 -10.00 -1.65 -2.83
N PHE A 197 -9.08 -2.24 -3.58
CA PHE A 197 -8.28 -3.40 -3.15
C PHE A 197 -6.79 -3.12 -3.35
N PRO A 198 -6.12 -2.38 -2.43
CA PRO A 198 -4.66 -2.29 -2.46
C PRO A 198 -4.00 -3.65 -2.16
N GLN A 199 -2.72 -3.82 -2.46
CA GLN A 199 -1.99 -5.06 -2.14
C GLN A 199 -2.04 -5.39 -0.63
N SER A 200 -2.10 -4.35 0.20
CA SER A 200 -2.24 -4.43 1.65
C SER A 200 -3.68 -4.61 2.15
N PHE A 201 -4.65 -4.87 1.28
CA PHE A 201 -6.09 -4.88 1.59
C PHE A 201 -6.44 -5.62 2.88
N GLU A 202 -5.85 -6.80 3.11
CA GLU A 202 -6.11 -7.61 4.30
C GLU A 202 -5.58 -6.96 5.59
N PHE A 203 -4.58 -6.09 5.47
CA PHE A 203 -3.79 -5.55 6.58
C PHE A 203 -3.81 -4.03 6.67
N SER A 204 -4.63 -3.35 5.91
CA SER A 204 -4.74 -1.90 5.90
C SER A 204 -6.17 -1.42 6.09
N THR A 205 -6.32 -0.23 6.64
CA THR A 205 -7.62 0.34 7.03
C THR A 205 -8.05 1.44 6.07
N LEU A 206 -9.35 1.74 6.04
CA LEU A 206 -9.89 2.84 5.26
C LEU A 206 -9.17 4.17 5.55
N GLY A 207 -8.98 4.52 6.82
CA GLY A 207 -8.28 5.75 7.21
C GLY A 207 -6.83 5.78 6.75
N GLY A 208 -6.16 4.61 6.78
CA GLY A 208 -4.82 4.46 6.19
C GLY A 208 -4.82 4.75 4.69
N TRP A 209 -5.79 4.22 3.94
CA TRP A 209 -5.91 4.49 2.50
C TRP A 209 -6.15 5.97 2.20
N LEU A 210 -7.06 6.61 2.94
CA LEU A 210 -7.38 8.04 2.80
C LEU A 210 -6.18 8.91 3.13
N ALA A 211 -5.51 8.65 4.26
CA ALA A 211 -4.35 9.39 4.71
C ALA A 211 -3.14 9.27 3.78
N THR A 212 -3.05 8.22 2.97
CA THR A 212 -1.93 7.96 2.06
C THR A 212 -2.28 8.12 0.58
N ARG A 213 -3.54 8.41 0.23
CA ARG A 213 -4.06 8.40 -1.14
C ARG A 213 -3.75 7.09 -1.85
N ALA A 214 -4.02 5.98 -1.18
CA ALA A 214 -3.68 4.64 -1.67
C ALA A 214 -4.32 4.34 -3.03
N GLY A 215 -3.58 3.65 -3.90
CA GLY A 215 -4.08 3.08 -5.14
C GLY A 215 -4.67 1.69 -4.90
N GLY A 216 -5.82 1.41 -5.54
CA GLY A 216 -6.43 0.09 -5.55
C GLY A 216 -5.88 -0.81 -6.65
N HIS A 217 -6.41 -2.02 -6.74
CA HIS A 217 -6.03 -3.01 -7.77
C HIS A 217 -6.51 -2.64 -9.18
N TYR A 218 -7.48 -1.75 -9.30
CA TYR A 218 -8.07 -1.40 -10.59
C TYR A 218 -7.13 -0.52 -11.40
N ALA A 219 -6.88 -0.92 -12.65
CA ALA A 219 -5.90 -0.30 -13.53
C ALA A 219 -6.40 0.98 -14.19
N THR A 220 -7.71 1.12 -14.36
CA THR A 220 -8.38 2.28 -14.97
C THR A 220 -9.60 2.72 -14.17
N GLY A 221 -10.16 3.88 -14.49
CA GLY A 221 -11.32 4.43 -13.80
C GLY A 221 -10.95 5.00 -12.42
N ARG A 222 -11.65 4.56 -11.39
CA ARG A 222 -11.35 4.98 -10.01
C ARG A 222 -10.20 4.15 -9.44
N THR A 223 -8.99 4.66 -9.54
CA THR A 223 -7.77 3.97 -9.10
C THR A 223 -7.34 4.40 -7.71
N HIS A 224 -7.46 5.68 -7.39
CA HIS A 224 -7.13 6.24 -6.09
C HIS A 224 -8.35 6.34 -5.17
N ILE A 225 -8.12 6.18 -3.87
CA ILE A 225 -9.18 6.23 -2.86
C ILE A 225 -9.90 7.58 -2.79
N ASP A 226 -9.24 8.68 -3.13
CA ASP A 226 -9.83 10.02 -3.13
C ASP A 226 -10.99 10.17 -4.14
N ASP A 227 -11.06 9.37 -5.21
CA ASP A 227 -12.20 9.37 -6.14
C ASP A 227 -13.49 8.81 -5.53
N PHE A 228 -13.36 8.05 -4.43
CA PHE A 228 -14.49 7.48 -3.72
C PHE A 228 -15.01 8.36 -2.58
N VAL A 229 -14.29 9.39 -2.16
CA VAL A 229 -14.65 10.23 -1.02
C VAL A 229 -15.78 11.19 -1.39
N GLN A 230 -16.80 11.26 -0.52
CA GLN A 230 -17.84 12.30 -0.57
C GLN A 230 -17.69 13.31 0.57
N SER A 231 -17.21 12.86 1.74
CA SER A 231 -16.97 13.73 2.90
C SER A 231 -16.04 13.03 3.90
N LEU A 232 -15.36 13.81 4.73
CA LEU A 232 -14.48 13.34 5.80
C LEU A 232 -14.91 13.93 7.15
N SER A 233 -14.76 13.14 8.21
CA SER A 233 -14.69 13.60 9.59
C SER A 233 -13.25 13.52 10.08
N VAL A 234 -12.74 14.62 10.64
CA VAL A 234 -11.34 14.75 11.06
C VAL A 234 -11.29 15.39 12.45
N VAL A 235 -10.42 14.85 13.30
CA VAL A 235 -10.12 15.44 14.62
C VAL A 235 -8.70 16.01 14.57
N THR A 236 -8.58 17.28 14.94
CA THR A 236 -7.28 17.99 15.02
C THR A 236 -7.08 18.54 16.43
N PRO A 237 -5.85 18.88 16.87
CA PRO A 237 -5.63 19.61 18.11
C PRO A 237 -6.36 20.95 18.19
N ALA A 238 -6.72 21.57 17.04
CA ALA A 238 -7.53 22.78 17.00
C ALA A 238 -9.05 22.50 17.07
N GLY A 239 -9.47 21.23 17.08
CA GLY A 239 -10.86 20.81 17.17
C GLY A 239 -11.30 19.88 16.04
N PRO A 240 -12.51 19.28 16.16
CA PRO A 240 -13.07 18.41 15.14
C PRO A 240 -13.68 19.21 13.98
N GLY A 241 -13.74 18.57 12.80
CA GLY A 241 -14.40 19.13 11.63
C GLY A 241 -14.97 18.04 10.73
N THR A 242 -16.12 18.30 10.11
CA THR A 242 -16.75 17.39 9.16
C THR A 242 -17.17 18.18 7.92
N SER A 243 -16.76 17.72 6.75
CA SER A 243 -17.20 18.30 5.48
C SER A 243 -18.62 17.83 5.12
N TRP A 244 -19.30 18.57 4.25
CA TRP A 244 -20.62 18.18 3.81
C TRP A 244 -20.55 17.02 2.81
N ARG A 245 -21.44 16.06 2.96
CA ARG A 245 -21.63 14.98 2.00
C ARG A 245 -22.28 15.50 0.72
N LEU A 246 -21.50 15.65 -0.34
CA LEU A 246 -21.94 16.21 -1.62
C LEU A 246 -21.48 15.30 -2.78
N PRO A 247 -22.30 15.19 -3.87
CA PRO A 247 -21.86 14.47 -5.07
C PRO A 247 -20.71 15.17 -5.78
N ALA A 248 -20.73 16.50 -5.77
CA ALA A 248 -19.69 17.41 -6.28
C ALA A 248 -19.92 18.81 -5.70
N SER A 249 -18.90 19.66 -5.71
CA SER A 249 -19.00 21.07 -5.31
C SER A 249 -18.00 21.92 -6.09
N GLY A 250 -18.44 23.10 -6.53
CA GLY A 250 -17.61 24.17 -7.07
C GLY A 250 -17.36 25.31 -6.06
N ALA A 251 -17.69 25.11 -4.79
CA ALA A 251 -17.58 26.12 -3.74
C ALA A 251 -16.15 26.23 -3.18
N GLY A 252 -15.22 26.72 -3.98
CA GLY A 252 -13.83 26.92 -3.62
C GLY A 252 -12.99 25.63 -3.57
N PRO A 253 -11.81 25.66 -2.95
CA PRO A 253 -10.97 24.48 -2.75
C PRO A 253 -11.68 23.42 -1.89
N SER A 254 -11.53 22.14 -2.26
CA SER A 254 -12.12 21.03 -1.50
C SER A 254 -11.49 20.91 -0.12
N PRO A 255 -12.28 20.97 0.99
CA PRO A 255 -11.75 20.76 2.33
C PRO A 255 -11.19 19.34 2.53
N ASP A 256 -11.77 18.34 1.87
CA ASP A 256 -11.34 16.94 1.98
C ASP A 256 -9.92 16.77 1.44
N ARG A 257 -9.58 17.46 0.35
CA ARG A 257 -8.27 17.37 -0.28
C ARG A 257 -7.12 17.94 0.54
N LEU A 258 -7.40 18.69 1.59
CA LEU A 258 -6.39 19.11 2.56
C LEU A 258 -5.94 17.94 3.43
N PHE A 259 -6.85 17.04 3.77
CA PHE A 259 -6.58 15.90 4.67
C PHE A 259 -6.25 14.61 3.92
N LEU A 260 -6.77 14.43 2.70
CA LEU A 260 -6.41 13.30 1.84
C LEU A 260 -4.92 13.36 1.47
N GLY A 261 -4.17 12.32 1.83
CA GLY A 261 -2.73 12.28 1.62
C GLY A 261 -1.93 13.06 2.67
N SER A 262 -2.55 13.56 3.75
CA SER A 262 -1.86 14.27 4.84
C SER A 262 -1.09 13.34 5.78
N GLU A 263 -1.28 12.03 5.67
CA GLU A 263 -0.61 11.00 6.49
C GLU A 263 -0.71 11.25 8.01
N GLY A 264 -1.82 11.87 8.42
CA GLY A 264 -2.06 12.24 9.81
C GLY A 264 -1.23 13.43 10.32
N ALA A 265 -0.51 14.15 9.45
CA ALA A 265 0.26 15.32 9.85
C ALA A 265 -0.62 16.54 10.13
N LEU A 266 -1.82 16.63 9.55
CA LEU A 266 -2.75 17.76 9.71
C LEU A 266 -3.95 17.45 10.61
N GLY A 267 -4.25 16.18 10.84
CA GLY A 267 -5.40 15.72 11.61
C GLY A 267 -5.59 14.21 11.51
N ILE A 268 -6.43 13.67 12.35
CA ILE A 268 -6.79 12.25 12.40
C ILE A 268 -8.13 12.08 11.67
N ILE A 269 -8.12 11.40 10.53
CA ILE A 269 -9.36 11.03 9.83
C ILE A 269 -10.02 9.91 10.63
N THR A 270 -11.25 10.13 11.09
CA THR A 270 -11.99 9.20 11.95
C THR A 270 -13.13 8.50 11.23
N GLU A 271 -13.77 9.18 10.28
CA GLU A 271 -14.85 8.64 9.45
C GLU A 271 -14.80 9.22 8.03
N ALA A 272 -15.42 8.51 7.10
CA ALA A 272 -15.64 9.02 5.75
C ALA A 272 -16.97 8.53 5.17
N TRP A 273 -17.62 9.38 4.37
CA TRP A 273 -18.63 8.95 3.43
C TRP A 273 -17.97 8.53 2.13
N MET A 274 -18.17 7.26 1.76
CA MET A 274 -17.51 6.63 0.60
C MET A 274 -18.53 6.25 -0.46
N ARG A 275 -18.23 6.57 -1.73
CA ARG A 275 -19.00 6.10 -2.91
C ARG A 275 -18.83 4.60 -3.06
N LEU A 276 -19.91 3.89 -3.22
CA LEU A 276 -19.95 2.45 -3.42
C LEU A 276 -20.34 2.10 -4.86
N GLN A 277 -20.13 0.84 -5.20
CA GLN A 277 -20.52 0.25 -6.47
C GLN A 277 -21.34 -1.02 -6.23
N GLU A 278 -22.17 -1.39 -7.19
CA GLU A 278 -22.79 -2.71 -7.22
C GLU A 278 -21.71 -3.78 -7.42
N ARG A 279 -21.89 -4.93 -6.82
CA ARG A 279 -20.95 -6.05 -6.99
C ARG A 279 -21.02 -6.58 -8.42
N PRO A 280 -19.88 -6.75 -9.14
CA PRO A 280 -19.90 -7.19 -10.52
C PRO A 280 -20.32 -8.66 -10.62
N HIS A 281 -21.25 -8.92 -11.56
CA HIS A 281 -21.73 -10.25 -11.92
C HIS A 281 -21.06 -10.78 -13.18
N HIS A 282 -20.64 -9.90 -14.09
CA HIS A 282 -19.95 -10.25 -15.32
C HIS A 282 -18.46 -9.99 -15.18
N LYS A 283 -17.64 -10.99 -15.53
CA LYS A 283 -16.18 -10.91 -15.46
C LYS A 283 -15.56 -11.71 -16.59
N ALA A 284 -14.55 -11.14 -17.24
CA ALA A 284 -13.72 -11.83 -18.21
C ALA A 284 -12.27 -11.39 -18.07
N SER A 285 -11.32 -12.28 -18.31
CA SER A 285 -9.89 -11.98 -18.23
C SER A 285 -9.10 -12.81 -19.23
N ALA A 286 -7.95 -12.27 -19.64
CA ALA A 286 -7.01 -12.94 -20.53
C ALA A 286 -5.58 -12.45 -20.26
N SER A 287 -4.59 -13.22 -20.73
CA SER A 287 -3.20 -12.79 -20.81
C SER A 287 -2.70 -12.81 -22.25
N VAL A 288 -1.79 -11.88 -22.58
CA VAL A 288 -1.13 -11.77 -23.90
C VAL A 288 0.37 -11.71 -23.69
N ALA A 289 1.11 -12.57 -24.38
CA ALA A 289 2.57 -12.60 -24.34
C ALA A 289 3.18 -11.69 -25.43
N PHE A 290 4.28 -11.02 -25.09
CA PHE A 290 5.04 -10.18 -26.01
C PHE A 290 6.52 -10.56 -25.96
N ALA A 291 7.15 -10.68 -27.12
CA ALA A 291 8.59 -10.88 -27.21
C ALA A 291 9.38 -9.59 -26.92
N ASP A 292 8.77 -8.43 -27.20
CA ASP A 292 9.36 -7.11 -27.01
C ASP A 292 8.52 -6.28 -26.01
N PHE A 293 9.17 -5.79 -24.96
CA PHE A 293 8.54 -4.97 -23.92
C PHE A 293 8.05 -3.61 -24.45
N LEU A 294 8.74 -3.00 -25.42
CA LEU A 294 8.30 -1.72 -25.99
C LEU A 294 7.03 -1.89 -26.82
N GLN A 295 6.90 -2.98 -27.59
CA GLN A 295 5.65 -3.31 -28.27
C GLN A 295 4.51 -3.52 -27.28
N ALA A 296 4.77 -4.18 -26.16
CA ALA A 296 3.80 -4.34 -25.10
C ALA A 296 3.38 -3.01 -24.46
N LEU A 297 4.32 -2.05 -24.30
CA LEU A 297 4.00 -0.69 -23.83
C LEU A 297 3.07 0.04 -24.80
N GLU A 298 3.30 -0.07 -26.13
CA GLU A 298 2.43 0.51 -27.15
C GLU A 298 1.02 -0.10 -27.11
N ALA A 299 0.90 -1.41 -26.95
CA ALA A 299 -0.37 -2.09 -26.77
C ALA A 299 -1.14 -1.55 -25.55
N VAL A 300 -0.46 -1.44 -24.42
CA VAL A 300 -1.05 -0.90 -23.17
C VAL A 300 -1.50 0.54 -23.36
N ARG A 301 -0.68 1.38 -24.02
CA ARG A 301 -1.03 2.76 -24.35
C ARG A 301 -2.28 2.84 -25.22
N ALA A 302 -2.37 2.00 -26.27
CA ALA A 302 -3.53 1.95 -27.15
C ALA A 302 -4.81 1.55 -26.37
N ILE A 303 -4.74 0.53 -25.49
CA ILE A 303 -5.83 0.10 -24.64
C ILE A 303 -6.23 1.19 -23.63
N ALA A 304 -5.25 1.84 -22.99
CA ALA A 304 -5.52 2.89 -22.00
C ALA A 304 -6.19 4.14 -22.60
N ARG A 305 -5.95 4.41 -23.89
CA ARG A 305 -6.54 5.53 -24.65
C ARG A 305 -7.86 5.18 -25.34
N SER A 306 -8.26 3.92 -25.28
CA SER A 306 -9.58 3.48 -25.77
C SER A 306 -10.66 3.67 -24.71
N ASP A 307 -11.93 3.64 -25.13
CA ASP A 307 -13.06 3.70 -24.21
C ASP A 307 -13.35 2.37 -23.49
N LEU A 308 -12.46 1.37 -23.64
CA LEU A 308 -12.68 0.02 -23.11
C LEU A 308 -12.66 -0.03 -21.59
N SER A 309 -11.82 0.77 -20.94
CA SER A 309 -11.70 0.91 -19.48
C SER A 309 -11.58 -0.44 -18.74
N PRO A 310 -10.51 -1.23 -18.97
CA PRO A 310 -10.33 -2.50 -18.29
C PRO A 310 -10.20 -2.31 -16.77
N ALA A 311 -10.80 -3.20 -16.00
CA ALA A 311 -10.64 -3.24 -14.55
C ALA A 311 -9.20 -3.65 -14.14
N ASN A 312 -8.57 -4.51 -14.94
CA ASN A 312 -7.16 -4.88 -14.81
C ASN A 312 -6.46 -4.72 -16.16
N CYS A 313 -5.36 -3.98 -16.18
CA CYS A 313 -4.47 -3.81 -17.34
C CYS A 313 -3.05 -3.69 -16.79
N ARG A 314 -2.35 -4.81 -16.69
CA ARG A 314 -1.02 -4.89 -16.08
C ARG A 314 -0.03 -5.50 -17.02
N LEU A 315 1.03 -4.77 -17.27
CA LEU A 315 2.14 -5.26 -18.04
C LEU A 315 3.28 -5.68 -17.09
N LEU A 316 3.71 -6.91 -17.22
CA LEU A 316 4.86 -7.50 -16.51
C LEU A 316 6.01 -7.58 -17.49
N ASP A 317 7.19 -7.10 -17.13
CA ASP A 317 8.40 -7.42 -17.88
C ASP A 317 8.79 -8.90 -17.68
N PRO A 318 9.80 -9.42 -18.44
CA PRO A 318 10.20 -10.82 -18.32
C PRO A 318 10.57 -11.24 -16.90
N GLY A 319 11.20 -10.35 -16.13
CA GLY A 319 11.59 -10.64 -14.74
C GLY A 319 10.40 -10.71 -13.79
N GLU A 320 9.48 -9.77 -13.86
CA GLU A 320 8.21 -9.81 -13.09
C GLU A 320 7.34 -10.99 -13.52
N ALA A 321 7.30 -11.33 -14.81
CA ALA A 321 6.57 -12.49 -15.32
C ALA A 321 7.14 -13.80 -14.78
N LEU A 322 8.47 -13.93 -14.73
CA LEU A 322 9.15 -15.08 -14.14
C LEU A 322 8.90 -15.19 -12.63
N LEU A 323 9.08 -14.09 -11.89
CA LEU A 323 8.89 -14.05 -10.44
C LEU A 323 7.45 -14.39 -10.02
N SER A 324 6.48 -14.01 -10.83
CA SER A 324 5.05 -14.30 -10.57
C SER A 324 4.60 -15.66 -11.10
N GLY A 325 5.43 -16.37 -11.88
CA GLY A 325 5.05 -17.59 -12.58
C GLY A 325 4.08 -17.37 -13.74
N ALA A 326 3.94 -16.14 -14.21
CA ALA A 326 3.07 -15.82 -15.35
C ALA A 326 3.66 -16.24 -16.68
N SER A 327 5.00 -16.24 -16.81
CA SER A 327 5.73 -16.81 -17.94
C SER A 327 7.12 -17.29 -17.52
N HIS A 328 7.65 -18.31 -18.24
CA HIS A 328 8.99 -18.87 -18.04
C HIS A 328 9.83 -18.86 -19.33
N ASP A 329 9.32 -18.29 -20.42
CA ASP A 329 9.94 -18.28 -21.73
C ASP A 329 10.66 -16.96 -22.09
N GLY A 330 10.74 -16.04 -21.12
CA GLY A 330 11.34 -14.73 -21.30
C GLY A 330 10.42 -13.69 -21.95
N SER A 331 9.13 -14.00 -22.14
CA SER A 331 8.15 -13.05 -22.64
C SER A 331 7.73 -12.04 -21.58
N SER A 332 7.40 -10.83 -22.01
CA SER A 332 6.58 -9.89 -21.22
C SER A 332 5.12 -10.32 -21.27
N VAL A 333 4.37 -10.11 -20.21
CA VAL A 333 2.97 -10.57 -20.10
C VAL A 333 2.05 -9.40 -19.80
N LEU A 334 1.07 -9.16 -20.67
CA LEU A 334 -0.05 -8.26 -20.41
C LEU A 334 -1.21 -9.06 -19.83
N VAL A 335 -1.66 -8.69 -18.63
CA VAL A 335 -2.84 -9.25 -17.96
C VAL A 335 -4.00 -8.26 -18.12
N LEU A 336 -5.08 -8.73 -18.74
CA LEU A 336 -6.32 -7.97 -18.95
C LEU A 336 -7.46 -8.55 -18.14
N GLY A 337 -8.34 -7.69 -17.63
CA GLY A 337 -9.56 -8.10 -16.94
C GLY A 337 -10.64 -7.04 -17.05
N PHE A 338 -11.87 -7.47 -17.27
CA PHE A 338 -13.05 -6.63 -17.35
C PHE A 338 -14.11 -7.10 -16.37
N GLU A 339 -14.85 -6.15 -15.82
CA GLU A 339 -15.93 -6.41 -14.86
C GLU A 339 -17.11 -5.46 -15.11
N SER A 340 -18.32 -5.96 -14.86
CA SER A 340 -19.55 -5.16 -14.89
C SER A 340 -20.59 -5.76 -13.96
N ALA A 341 -21.40 -4.90 -13.35
CA ALA A 341 -22.57 -5.31 -12.58
C ALA A 341 -23.80 -5.59 -13.48
N THR A 342 -23.85 -4.98 -14.66
CA THR A 342 -25.10 -4.90 -15.45
C THR A 342 -25.06 -5.57 -16.81
N SER A 343 -23.88 -5.69 -17.43
CA SER A 343 -23.78 -6.17 -18.83
C SER A 343 -22.58 -7.09 -19.04
N PRO A 344 -22.64 -8.04 -19.99
CA PRO A 344 -21.52 -8.85 -20.42
C PRO A 344 -20.31 -8.01 -20.83
N VAL A 345 -19.12 -8.55 -20.65
CA VAL A 345 -17.84 -7.84 -20.89
C VAL A 345 -16.96 -8.53 -21.93
N ASP A 346 -17.45 -9.62 -22.54
CA ASP A 346 -16.70 -10.45 -23.48
C ASP A 346 -16.27 -9.66 -24.73
N ASP A 347 -17.17 -8.83 -25.30
CA ASP A 347 -16.85 -8.00 -26.47
C ASP A 347 -15.80 -6.92 -26.18
N ARG A 348 -15.82 -6.37 -24.95
CA ARG A 348 -14.79 -5.41 -24.51
C ARG A 348 -13.43 -6.08 -24.34
N LEU A 349 -13.41 -7.31 -23.82
CA LEU A 349 -12.18 -8.09 -23.74
C LEU A 349 -11.66 -8.45 -25.13
N ALA A 350 -12.53 -8.90 -26.04
CA ALA A 350 -12.14 -9.22 -27.42
C ALA A 350 -11.52 -8.00 -28.12
N SER A 351 -12.14 -6.82 -28.01
CA SER A 351 -11.59 -5.57 -28.59
C SER A 351 -10.22 -5.19 -27.99
N ALA A 352 -10.02 -5.42 -26.69
CA ALA A 352 -8.72 -5.18 -26.05
C ALA A 352 -7.65 -6.19 -26.51
N LEU A 353 -8.03 -7.45 -26.76
CA LEU A 353 -7.16 -8.47 -27.33
C LEU A 353 -6.76 -8.13 -28.76
N ASP A 354 -7.70 -7.67 -29.60
CA ASP A 354 -7.40 -7.23 -30.97
C ASP A 354 -6.38 -6.09 -30.98
N LEU A 355 -6.51 -5.10 -30.08
CA LEU A 355 -5.50 -4.05 -29.91
C LEU A 355 -4.14 -4.61 -29.49
N ALA A 356 -4.11 -5.56 -28.57
CA ALA A 356 -2.86 -6.17 -28.12
C ALA A 356 -2.19 -6.98 -29.24
N LEU A 357 -2.95 -7.74 -30.01
CA LEU A 357 -2.45 -8.51 -31.17
C LEU A 357 -1.95 -7.61 -32.28
N ALA A 358 -2.62 -6.49 -32.55
CA ALA A 358 -2.16 -5.50 -33.54
C ALA A 358 -0.79 -4.89 -33.21
N HIS A 359 -0.37 -4.93 -31.96
CA HIS A 359 0.93 -4.46 -31.49
C HIS A 359 1.95 -5.59 -31.23
N GLY A 360 1.76 -6.76 -31.87
CA GLY A 360 2.73 -7.87 -31.79
C GLY A 360 2.52 -8.83 -30.63
N GLY A 361 1.39 -8.73 -29.93
CA GLY A 361 0.99 -9.69 -28.90
C GLY A 361 0.74 -11.09 -29.48
N ARG A 362 0.97 -12.12 -28.69
CA ARG A 362 0.72 -13.53 -29.05
C ARG A 362 -0.08 -14.23 -27.98
N GLY A 363 -0.94 -15.17 -28.39
CA GLY A 363 -1.85 -15.86 -27.47
C GLY A 363 -3.13 -15.03 -27.28
N GLY A 364 -3.68 -15.03 -26.11
CA GLY A 364 -4.94 -14.35 -25.82
C GLY A 364 -6.11 -15.33 -25.75
N HIS A 365 -5.95 -16.42 -24.98
CA HIS A 365 -7.05 -17.33 -24.73
C HIS A 365 -7.97 -16.72 -23.67
N SER A 366 -9.21 -16.40 -24.08
CA SER A 366 -10.25 -15.93 -23.15
C SER A 366 -10.71 -17.08 -22.25
N GLY A 367 -10.35 -17.02 -20.98
CA GLY A 367 -10.98 -17.84 -19.95
C GLY A 367 -12.24 -17.13 -19.43
N ARG A 368 -13.43 -17.74 -19.55
CA ARG A 368 -14.60 -17.30 -18.78
C ARG A 368 -14.24 -17.46 -17.29
N GLY A 369 -13.98 -16.34 -16.62
CA GLY A 369 -13.44 -16.34 -15.28
C GLY A 369 -14.41 -16.87 -14.24
N GLY A 370 -14.06 -17.97 -13.62
CA GLY A 370 -14.61 -18.37 -12.34
C GLY A 370 -14.29 -17.33 -11.26
N HIS A 371 -15.23 -17.11 -10.37
CA HIS A 371 -15.26 -16.09 -9.32
C HIS A 371 -14.13 -16.22 -8.31
N SER A 372 -13.42 -15.14 -8.07
CA SER A 372 -13.05 -14.76 -6.70
C SER A 372 -12.51 -13.34 -6.68
N GLY A 373 -13.22 -12.42 -6.04
CA GLY A 373 -12.64 -11.18 -5.54
C GLY A 373 -11.53 -11.53 -4.53
N LEU A 374 -10.54 -10.68 -4.38
CA LEU A 374 -9.58 -10.75 -3.28
C LEU A 374 -10.40 -10.87 -1.97
N GLY A 375 -10.33 -12.04 -1.29
CA GLY A 375 -11.03 -12.27 -0.02
C GLY A 375 -12.08 -13.38 0.00
N GLY A 376 -12.17 -14.27 -1.02
CA GLY A 376 -13.05 -15.44 -0.99
C GLY A 376 -12.28 -16.74 -1.19
N THR A 377 -12.55 -17.75 -0.36
CA THR A 377 -12.16 -19.15 -0.60
C THR A 377 -12.60 -19.61 -2.00
N PRO A 378 -11.82 -20.42 -2.71
CA PRO A 378 -12.19 -20.92 -4.03
C PRO A 378 -13.46 -21.77 -3.92
N ALA A 379 -14.54 -21.34 -4.58
CA ALA A 379 -15.71 -22.19 -4.76
C ALA A 379 -15.42 -23.21 -5.87
N ALA A 380 -15.62 -24.48 -5.57
CA ALA A 380 -15.56 -25.57 -6.53
C ALA A 380 -16.81 -25.53 -7.41
N ASP A 381 -16.74 -24.80 -8.52
CA ASP A 381 -17.72 -24.89 -9.60
C ASP A 381 -16.98 -25.06 -10.92
N GLY A 382 -17.41 -26.08 -11.68
CA GLY A 382 -16.84 -26.53 -12.95
C GLY A 382 -16.94 -25.50 -14.08
N GLY A 383 -16.11 -24.46 -14.01
CA GLY A 383 -15.90 -23.48 -15.07
C GLY A 383 -14.71 -23.85 -15.96
N ALA A 384 -14.70 -23.32 -17.20
CA ALA A 384 -13.60 -23.46 -18.16
C ALA A 384 -12.23 -23.16 -17.53
N PRO A 385 -11.12 -23.75 -18.01
CA PRO A 385 -9.80 -23.58 -17.41
C PRO A 385 -9.45 -22.09 -17.33
N ALA A 386 -9.20 -21.63 -16.10
CA ALA A 386 -8.75 -20.25 -15.85
C ALA A 386 -7.40 -20.05 -16.58
N ASP A 387 -7.21 -18.87 -17.17
CA ASP A 387 -5.92 -18.47 -17.74
C ASP A 387 -4.85 -18.63 -16.65
N THR A 388 -3.87 -19.51 -16.91
CA THR A 388 -2.86 -19.91 -15.93
C THR A 388 -1.98 -18.73 -15.52
N ALA A 389 -1.65 -17.81 -16.43
CA ALA A 389 -0.84 -16.62 -16.16
C ALA A 389 -1.59 -15.61 -15.28
N VAL A 390 -2.89 -15.39 -15.54
CA VAL A 390 -3.74 -14.53 -14.70
C VAL A 390 -3.86 -15.09 -13.29
N SER A 391 -4.03 -16.39 -13.15
CA SER A 391 -4.16 -17.07 -11.86
C SER A 391 -2.85 -17.07 -11.08
N ALA A 392 -1.72 -17.36 -11.75
CA ALA A 392 -0.39 -17.30 -11.18
C ALA A 392 -0.06 -15.89 -10.67
N TRP A 393 -0.26 -14.86 -11.49
CA TRP A 393 -0.08 -13.47 -11.09
C TRP A 393 -0.90 -13.12 -9.85
N ARG A 394 -2.19 -13.45 -9.82
CA ARG A 394 -3.07 -13.14 -8.69
C ARG A 394 -2.60 -13.78 -7.40
N SER A 395 -2.19 -15.04 -7.43
CA SER A 395 -1.66 -15.76 -6.28
C SER A 395 -0.33 -15.17 -5.80
N ALA A 396 0.59 -14.88 -6.73
CA ALA A 396 1.89 -14.28 -6.45
C ALA A 396 1.76 -12.89 -5.85
N PHE A 397 0.83 -12.06 -6.34
CA PHE A 397 0.63 -10.68 -5.88
C PHE A 397 0.43 -10.55 -4.37
N LEU A 398 -0.34 -11.44 -3.75
CA LEU A 398 -0.58 -11.46 -2.31
C LEU A 398 0.60 -12.09 -1.53
N ARG A 399 1.36 -13.00 -2.16
CA ARG A 399 2.49 -13.68 -1.52
C ARG A 399 3.80 -12.89 -1.60
N MET A 400 3.96 -11.98 -2.57
CA MET A 400 5.20 -11.23 -2.79
C MET A 400 5.78 -10.54 -1.55
N PRO A 401 5.00 -9.87 -0.67
CA PRO A 401 5.56 -9.26 0.53
C PRO A 401 6.18 -10.27 1.51
N TYR A 402 5.63 -11.48 1.59
CA TYR A 402 6.21 -12.56 2.42
C TYR A 402 7.51 -13.09 1.81
N LEU A 403 7.59 -13.24 0.46
CA LEU A 403 8.81 -13.65 -0.23
C LEU A 403 9.93 -12.61 -0.06
N ARG A 404 9.59 -11.31 -0.12
CA ARG A 404 10.52 -10.22 0.20
C ARG A 404 11.11 -10.39 1.61
N ASP A 405 10.28 -10.70 2.60
CA ASP A 405 10.72 -10.89 3.97
C ASP A 405 11.61 -12.15 4.11
N GLY A 406 11.31 -13.21 3.36
CA GLY A 406 12.17 -14.39 3.25
C GLY A 406 13.56 -14.05 2.67
N LEU A 407 13.60 -13.26 1.60
CA LEU A 407 14.86 -12.76 1.02
C LEU A 407 15.62 -11.83 2.00
N ALA A 408 14.91 -10.97 2.74
CA ALA A 408 15.52 -10.15 3.79
C ALA A 408 16.17 -11.02 4.89
N ARG A 409 15.56 -12.15 5.27
CA ARG A 409 16.19 -13.14 6.17
C ARG A 409 17.46 -13.74 5.59
N MET A 410 17.58 -13.86 4.27
CA MET A 410 18.79 -14.27 3.58
C MET A 410 19.83 -13.16 3.41
N GLY A 411 19.59 -11.97 4.01
CA GLY A 411 20.49 -10.83 3.89
C GLY A 411 20.48 -10.17 2.50
N ALA A 412 19.50 -10.49 1.64
CA ALA A 412 19.29 -9.77 0.39
C ALA A 412 18.67 -8.40 0.66
N VAL A 413 19.07 -7.39 -0.13
CA VAL A 413 18.39 -6.10 -0.16
C VAL A 413 17.34 -6.14 -1.26
N VAL A 414 16.09 -5.97 -0.86
CA VAL A 414 14.94 -5.98 -1.76
C VAL A 414 14.15 -4.69 -1.56
N GLU A 415 14.17 -3.83 -2.56
CA GLU A 415 13.40 -2.58 -2.54
C GLU A 415 12.32 -2.62 -3.60
N THR A 416 11.18 -2.02 -3.28
CA THR A 416 10.12 -1.75 -4.24
C THR A 416 9.73 -0.29 -4.16
N PHE A 417 9.65 0.36 -5.31
CA PHE A 417 9.15 1.73 -5.42
C PHE A 417 8.33 1.87 -6.71
N GLU A 418 7.53 2.90 -6.75
CA GLU A 418 6.64 3.14 -7.86
C GLU A 418 6.53 4.64 -8.15
N THR A 419 6.10 4.95 -9.34
CA THR A 419 6.01 6.32 -9.84
C THR A 419 4.87 6.43 -10.85
N ALA A 420 4.64 7.62 -11.39
CA ALA A 420 3.84 7.84 -12.58
C ALA A 420 4.48 8.93 -13.44
N ALA A 421 4.38 8.75 -14.75
CA ALA A 421 4.85 9.70 -15.76
C ALA A 421 3.97 9.66 -17.00
N THR A 422 4.03 10.72 -17.81
CA THR A 422 3.37 10.79 -19.12
C THR A 422 3.98 9.82 -20.11
N TRP A 423 3.21 9.34 -21.09
CA TRP A 423 3.61 8.30 -22.04
C TRP A 423 4.90 8.63 -22.82
N ASP A 424 5.16 9.89 -23.11
CA ASP A 424 6.39 10.34 -23.79
C ASP A 424 7.65 10.06 -22.97
N ARG A 425 7.54 9.92 -21.65
CA ARG A 425 8.66 9.71 -20.73
C ARG A 425 8.77 8.28 -20.21
N VAL A 426 7.67 7.52 -20.19
CA VAL A 426 7.63 6.18 -19.59
C VAL A 426 8.73 5.25 -20.12
N PRO A 427 8.97 5.10 -21.45
CA PRO A 427 10.01 4.17 -21.92
C PRO A 427 11.42 4.56 -21.45
N SER A 428 11.81 5.82 -21.61
CA SER A 428 13.14 6.31 -21.23
C SER A 428 13.34 6.35 -19.72
N LEU A 429 12.28 6.61 -18.94
CA LEU A 429 12.30 6.53 -17.49
C LEU A 429 12.59 5.10 -17.02
N ILE A 430 11.90 4.10 -17.58
CA ILE A 430 12.08 2.69 -17.21
C ILE A 430 13.53 2.26 -17.52
N ASP A 431 14.06 2.63 -18.67
CA ASP A 431 15.44 2.31 -19.05
C ASP A 431 16.47 2.96 -18.11
N ALA A 432 16.29 4.25 -17.81
CA ALA A 432 17.16 4.98 -16.89
C ALA A 432 17.15 4.37 -15.47
N VAL A 433 15.95 4.04 -14.95
CA VAL A 433 15.83 3.40 -13.63
C VAL A 433 16.54 2.04 -13.63
N ARG A 434 16.31 1.20 -14.63
CA ARG A 434 16.98 -0.10 -14.74
C ARG A 434 18.50 0.04 -14.76
N THR A 435 19.03 0.94 -15.58
CA THR A 435 20.47 1.12 -15.75
C THR A 435 21.13 1.70 -14.50
N GLU A 436 20.61 2.82 -13.99
CA GLU A 436 21.27 3.57 -12.94
C GLU A 436 21.10 2.93 -11.57
N VAL A 437 19.88 2.47 -11.24
CA VAL A 437 19.61 1.85 -9.95
C VAL A 437 20.32 0.50 -9.83
N SER A 438 20.34 -0.32 -10.90
CA SER A 438 21.11 -1.57 -10.88
C SER A 438 22.62 -1.32 -10.74
N SER A 439 23.14 -0.28 -11.39
CA SER A 439 24.56 0.11 -11.26
C SER A 439 24.91 0.51 -9.82
N VAL A 440 24.08 1.33 -9.16
CA VAL A 440 24.29 1.73 -7.76
C VAL A 440 24.22 0.53 -6.84
N ALA A 441 23.18 -0.29 -6.96
CA ALA A 441 23.02 -1.50 -6.15
C ALA A 441 24.19 -2.49 -6.31
N SER A 442 24.62 -2.72 -7.56
CA SER A 442 25.74 -3.63 -7.85
C SER A 442 27.07 -3.08 -7.32
N LYS A 443 27.34 -1.77 -7.44
CA LYS A 443 28.54 -1.14 -6.89
C LYS A 443 28.56 -1.19 -5.36
N ALA A 444 27.42 -0.93 -4.71
CA ALA A 444 27.31 -0.92 -3.25
C ALA A 444 27.54 -2.30 -2.65
N THR A 445 27.21 -3.38 -3.36
CA THR A 445 27.28 -4.75 -2.85
C THR A 445 28.47 -5.55 -3.40
N GLY A 446 28.88 -5.28 -4.62
CA GLY A 446 29.81 -6.11 -5.40
C GLY A 446 29.14 -7.32 -6.08
N HIS A 447 27.80 -7.39 -6.05
CA HIS A 447 27.01 -8.46 -6.66
C HIS A 447 26.10 -7.89 -7.76
N PRO A 448 25.72 -8.70 -8.77
CA PRO A 448 24.78 -8.26 -9.80
C PRO A 448 23.40 -7.98 -9.18
N ALA A 449 22.84 -6.82 -9.48
CA ALA A 449 21.50 -6.43 -9.07
C ALA A 449 20.50 -6.62 -10.21
N THR A 450 19.28 -7.02 -9.88
CA THR A 450 18.15 -7.05 -10.82
C THR A 450 17.21 -5.88 -10.54
N VAL A 451 16.68 -5.28 -11.61
CA VAL A 451 15.63 -4.24 -11.55
C VAL A 451 14.53 -4.62 -12.54
N ASN A 452 13.46 -5.18 -12.02
CA ASN A 452 12.30 -5.56 -12.81
C ASN A 452 11.25 -4.46 -12.78
N CYS A 453 10.36 -4.44 -13.78
CA CYS A 453 9.33 -3.41 -13.92
C CYS A 453 7.99 -4.02 -14.31
N ARG A 454 6.93 -3.54 -13.65
CA ARG A 454 5.56 -3.75 -14.10
C ARG A 454 4.79 -2.44 -14.17
N LEU A 455 3.82 -2.33 -15.07
CA LEU A 455 2.84 -1.24 -15.02
C LEU A 455 1.67 -1.69 -14.14
N THR A 456 1.39 -0.93 -13.07
CA THR A 456 0.32 -1.23 -12.12
C THR A 456 -0.98 -0.51 -12.45
N HIS A 457 -0.88 0.72 -12.92
CA HIS A 457 -2.00 1.57 -13.33
C HIS A 457 -1.68 2.23 -14.68
N VAL A 458 -2.72 2.44 -15.44
CA VAL A 458 -2.61 3.04 -16.77
C VAL A 458 -3.68 4.12 -16.94
N TYR A 459 -3.28 5.22 -17.56
CA TYR A 459 -4.10 6.40 -17.79
C TYR A 459 -4.05 6.74 -19.29
N PRO A 460 -5.03 7.47 -19.83
CA PRO A 460 -4.98 7.93 -21.22
C PRO A 460 -3.71 8.75 -21.53
N ASP A 461 -3.17 9.46 -20.54
CA ASP A 461 -2.02 10.37 -20.66
C ASP A 461 -0.71 9.83 -20.09
N GLY A 462 -0.71 8.68 -19.38
CA GLY A 462 0.49 8.12 -18.78
C GLY A 462 0.31 6.75 -18.15
N ALA A 463 1.35 6.29 -17.45
CA ALA A 463 1.31 5.04 -16.70
C ALA A 463 2.06 5.13 -15.37
N ALA A 464 1.79 4.18 -14.49
CA ALA A 464 2.48 4.01 -13.22
C ALA A 464 3.39 2.77 -13.24
N PRO A 465 4.69 2.94 -13.60
CA PRO A 465 5.70 1.91 -13.45
C PRO A 465 5.95 1.61 -11.96
N TYR A 466 6.05 0.33 -11.65
CA TYR A 466 6.41 -0.21 -10.35
C TYR A 466 7.68 -1.05 -10.52
N PHE A 467 8.69 -0.76 -9.72
CA PHE A 467 10.00 -1.40 -9.82
C PHE A 467 10.25 -2.31 -8.64
N THR A 468 10.89 -3.45 -8.93
CA THR A 468 11.38 -4.40 -7.93
C THR A 468 12.89 -4.53 -8.09
N VAL A 469 13.64 -4.11 -7.10
CA VAL A 469 15.11 -4.20 -7.04
C VAL A 469 15.49 -5.32 -6.10
N ALA A 470 16.38 -6.22 -6.52
CA ALA A 470 16.91 -7.28 -5.66
C ALA A 470 18.41 -7.47 -5.88
N VAL A 471 19.15 -7.57 -4.77
CA VAL A 471 20.61 -7.79 -4.77
C VAL A 471 21.03 -8.48 -3.47
N ALA A 472 22.06 -9.33 -3.52
CA ALA A 472 22.68 -9.86 -2.32
C ALA A 472 23.31 -8.73 -1.50
N GLY A 473 22.92 -8.59 -0.23
CA GLY A 473 23.40 -7.53 0.66
C GLY A 473 24.75 -7.87 1.30
N ARG A 474 25.32 -6.88 1.99
CA ARG A 474 26.47 -7.08 2.88
C ARG A 474 25.96 -7.11 4.33
N PRO A 475 26.29 -8.14 5.13
CA PRO A 475 25.84 -8.22 6.52
C PRO A 475 26.22 -6.97 7.33
N GLY A 476 25.21 -6.32 7.90
CA GLY A 476 25.35 -5.09 8.69
C GLY A 476 25.23 -3.79 7.90
N ASP A 477 25.35 -3.83 6.57
CA ASP A 477 25.27 -2.68 5.66
C ASP A 477 23.92 -2.58 4.94
N GLU A 478 22.98 -3.48 5.20
CA GLU A 478 21.76 -3.64 4.41
C GLU A 478 20.93 -2.35 4.35
N VAL A 479 20.83 -1.62 5.47
CA VAL A 479 20.09 -0.35 5.54
C VAL A 479 20.78 0.72 4.70
N ARG A 480 22.10 0.85 4.79
CA ARG A 480 22.88 1.82 4.01
C ARG A 480 22.75 1.55 2.51
N ILE A 481 22.86 0.27 2.11
CA ILE A 481 22.70 -0.13 0.70
C ILE A 481 21.28 0.22 0.22
N TRP A 482 20.26 -0.02 1.05
CA TRP A 482 18.89 0.35 0.74
C TRP A 482 18.73 1.87 0.61
N ASP A 483 19.34 2.67 1.52
CA ASP A 483 19.34 4.14 1.45
C ASP A 483 19.99 4.63 0.13
N ASP A 484 21.13 4.03 -0.30
CA ASP A 484 21.80 4.36 -1.56
C ASP A 484 20.91 4.06 -2.79
N ILE A 485 20.24 2.90 -2.80
CA ILE A 485 19.29 2.50 -3.86
C ILE A 485 18.11 3.49 -3.91
N LYS A 486 17.54 3.83 -2.75
CA LYS A 486 16.41 4.75 -2.64
C LYS A 486 16.75 6.16 -3.12
N ALA A 487 17.93 6.65 -2.77
CA ALA A 487 18.44 7.95 -3.20
C ALA A 487 18.62 7.99 -4.73
N ALA A 488 19.26 6.95 -5.31
CA ALA A 488 19.45 6.85 -6.75
C ALA A 488 18.11 6.80 -7.51
N ALA A 489 17.15 5.98 -7.03
CA ALA A 489 15.82 5.93 -7.60
C ALA A 489 15.15 7.31 -7.57
N SER A 490 15.15 7.99 -6.42
CA SER A 490 14.54 9.31 -6.25
C SER A 490 15.15 10.36 -7.17
N GLU A 491 16.49 10.33 -7.39
CA GLU A 491 17.18 11.23 -8.30
C GLU A 491 16.75 11.02 -9.76
N VAL A 492 16.65 9.77 -10.21
CA VAL A 492 16.16 9.44 -11.56
C VAL A 492 14.73 9.93 -11.72
N LEU A 493 13.82 9.64 -10.77
CA LEU A 493 12.44 10.08 -10.83
C LEU A 493 12.33 11.61 -10.92
N HIS A 494 13.09 12.34 -10.11
CA HIS A 494 13.11 13.81 -10.15
C HIS A 494 13.59 14.35 -11.50
N ARG A 495 14.70 13.81 -12.05
CA ARG A 495 15.26 14.23 -13.35
C ARG A 495 14.29 14.01 -14.51
N TYR A 496 13.50 12.94 -14.47
CA TYR A 496 12.46 12.64 -15.46
C TYR A 496 11.13 13.34 -15.16
N ARG A 497 11.04 14.15 -14.10
CA ARG A 497 9.80 14.78 -13.62
C ARG A 497 8.65 13.76 -13.46
N ALA A 498 8.98 12.57 -13.03
CA ALA A 498 8.04 11.57 -12.59
C ALA A 498 7.71 11.81 -11.12
N THR A 499 6.51 11.42 -10.66
CA THR A 499 6.18 11.61 -9.24
C THR A 499 7.04 10.74 -8.34
N ILE A 500 7.42 11.26 -7.16
CA ILE A 500 8.23 10.49 -6.20
C ILE A 500 7.51 9.23 -5.71
N THR A 501 6.19 9.24 -5.72
CA THR A 501 5.34 8.10 -5.37
C THR A 501 3.99 8.25 -6.05
N HIS A 502 3.38 7.14 -6.46
CA HIS A 502 2.04 7.10 -7.02
C HIS A 502 1.00 6.66 -5.97
N HIS A 503 1.34 5.68 -5.10
CA HIS A 503 0.39 5.13 -4.12
C HIS A 503 1.02 4.59 -2.81
N HIS A 504 2.36 4.63 -2.64
CA HIS A 504 3.02 4.20 -1.39
C HIS A 504 3.05 5.30 -0.32
N ALA A 505 2.64 6.53 -0.64
CA ALA A 505 2.73 7.72 0.18
C ALA A 505 4.15 8.32 0.27
N VAL A 506 4.26 9.46 0.92
CA VAL A 506 5.53 10.17 1.13
C VAL A 506 6.27 9.59 2.33
N GLY A 507 5.61 9.49 3.47
CA GLY A 507 6.24 9.07 4.73
C GLY A 507 7.47 9.91 5.07
N ARG A 508 8.47 9.23 5.63
CA ARG A 508 9.79 9.82 5.89
C ARG A 508 10.80 9.47 4.79
N ASP A 509 10.58 8.35 4.11
CA ASP A 509 11.57 7.81 3.17
C ASP A 509 11.49 8.49 1.79
N HIS A 510 10.33 9.01 1.39
CA HIS A 510 10.15 9.79 0.16
C HIS A 510 10.18 11.31 0.41
N ARG A 511 10.25 11.76 1.67
CA ARG A 511 10.20 13.17 2.03
C ARG A 511 11.23 14.03 1.26
N PRO A 512 12.51 13.64 1.12
CA PRO A 512 13.49 14.44 0.36
C PRO A 512 13.06 14.66 -1.10
N GLY A 513 12.55 13.61 -1.78
CA GLY A 513 12.05 13.73 -3.16
C GLY A 513 10.76 14.53 -3.26
N TYR A 514 9.87 14.43 -2.27
CA TYR A 514 8.65 15.23 -2.19
C TYR A 514 8.95 16.72 -2.01
N ASP A 515 9.94 17.07 -1.19
CA ASP A 515 10.38 18.45 -0.99
C ASP A 515 10.90 19.09 -2.29
N LEU A 516 11.53 18.30 -3.16
CA LEU A 516 11.94 18.75 -4.51
C LEU A 516 10.78 18.84 -5.51
N GLN A 517 9.74 18.03 -5.35
CA GLN A 517 8.60 17.96 -6.27
C GLN A 517 7.56 19.04 -6.01
N ARG A 518 7.28 19.34 -4.74
CA ARG A 518 6.21 20.26 -4.38
C ARG A 518 6.57 21.73 -4.66
N PRO A 519 5.64 22.56 -5.19
CA PRO A 519 5.86 23.99 -5.37
C PRO A 519 6.03 24.73 -4.04
N ASP A 520 6.92 25.74 -4.00
CA ASP A 520 7.17 26.56 -2.80
C ASP A 520 5.92 27.22 -2.22
N PRO A 521 5.02 27.85 -3.03
CA PRO A 521 3.78 28.43 -2.50
C PRO A 521 2.87 27.40 -1.82
N PHE A 522 2.83 26.15 -2.36
CA PHE A 522 2.07 25.06 -1.74
C PHE A 522 2.72 24.63 -0.42
N ALA A 523 4.06 24.56 -0.36
CA ALA A 523 4.78 24.26 0.86
C ALA A 523 4.51 25.28 1.98
N LEU A 524 4.42 26.57 1.64
CA LEU A 524 4.06 27.63 2.59
C LEU A 524 2.63 27.47 3.11
N ALA A 525 1.66 27.23 2.21
CA ALA A 525 0.27 27.03 2.59
C ALA A 525 0.09 25.78 3.50
N LEU A 526 0.77 24.69 3.16
CA LEU A 526 0.73 23.45 3.95
C LEU A 526 1.34 23.66 5.35
N ARG A 527 2.42 24.44 5.46
CA ARG A 527 3.06 24.79 6.73
C ARG A 527 2.15 25.64 7.59
N ALA A 528 1.50 26.65 7.00
CA ALA A 528 0.54 27.47 7.70
C ALA A 528 -0.68 26.68 8.19
N ALA A 529 -1.16 25.72 7.39
CA ALA A 529 -2.22 24.80 7.80
C ALA A 529 -1.78 23.91 8.98
N LYS A 530 -0.54 23.37 8.94
CA LYS A 530 0.03 22.59 10.05
C LYS A 530 0.08 23.42 11.34
N ASP A 531 0.60 24.63 11.29
CA ASP A 531 0.73 25.53 12.46
C ASP A 531 -0.64 25.88 13.07
N ALA A 532 -1.66 26.06 12.21
CA ALA A 532 -3.02 26.37 12.66
C ALA A 532 -3.77 25.15 13.25
N LEU A 533 -3.61 23.97 12.66
CA LEU A 533 -4.35 22.77 13.04
C LEU A 533 -3.65 21.96 14.15
N ASP A 534 -2.33 22.05 14.24
CA ASP A 534 -1.50 21.35 15.23
C ASP A 534 -0.48 22.29 15.87
N PRO A 535 -0.93 23.27 16.68
CA PRO A 535 -0.05 24.27 17.28
C PRO A 535 1.03 23.70 18.22
N HIS A 536 0.82 22.49 18.72
CA HIS A 536 1.79 21.77 19.56
C HIS A 536 2.75 20.88 18.75
N ARG A 537 2.56 20.77 17.43
CA ARG A 537 3.37 19.97 16.51
C ARG A 537 3.52 18.51 16.94
N ILE A 538 2.46 17.93 17.49
CA ILE A 538 2.45 16.55 17.99
C ILE A 538 2.08 15.52 16.91
N LEU A 539 1.36 15.93 15.86
CA LEU A 539 0.81 15.00 14.86
C LEU A 539 1.87 14.58 13.85
N ASN A 540 2.17 13.30 13.84
CA ASN A 540 3.09 12.58 12.94
C ASN A 540 4.35 13.38 12.53
N PRO A 541 5.18 13.83 13.49
CA PRO A 541 6.31 14.71 13.22
C PRO A 541 7.28 14.13 12.20
N GLY A 542 7.77 14.96 11.28
CA GLY A 542 8.73 14.59 10.24
C GLY A 542 8.11 13.95 8.99
N VAL A 543 6.79 13.83 8.89
CA VAL A 543 6.07 13.40 7.69
C VAL A 543 5.54 14.62 6.95
N LEU A 544 5.68 14.67 5.62
CA LEU A 544 5.26 15.74 4.71
C LEU A 544 5.86 17.12 5.01
N ILE A 545 5.80 17.56 6.24
CA ILE A 545 6.17 18.91 6.67
C ILE A 545 6.62 18.88 8.14
N ASP A 546 7.53 19.79 8.49
CA ASP A 546 8.04 19.98 9.85
C ASP A 546 7.21 21.01 10.58
#